data_89d5a35ae8841a2fa06e87dcffabcebd
#
_entry.id   89d5a35ae8841a2fa06e87dcffabcebd
#
_cell.length_a   1.000
_cell.length_b   1.000
_cell.length_c   1.000
_cell.angle_alpha   90.00
_cell.angle_beta   90.00
_cell.angle_gamma   90.00
#
_symmetry.space_group_name_H-M   'P 1'
#
loop_
_entity.id
_entity.type
_entity.pdbx_description
1 polymer ?
#
loop_
_entity_poly.entity_id
_entity_poly.type
_entity_poly.pdbx_seq_one_letter_code
_entity_poly.pdbx_strand_id
1 'polypeptide(L)'
;EMFVNSYKSEIGLLNNVFIRFDVVEGDLISKFYKASNYYSESSGTLGNSCMKYKPSYYFDIYAKNPEKIKMVILYDEDGQISDGKYKSNKIMARALLWNTDQGDMVMDRIYSYQDKDVELFKRFAEKNGWWCKKTQDSECNFISQRGEENKKVKYYTISLKEFDTEYYPYVDTFAYFDPKNGILSNSQGLTDKDKSNYTHYMSNTDGTIAMTRYMDGDGDDEDDDN
;
A
#
# COMPACT_ATOMS: atom_id res chain seq x y z
N GLU A 1 -23.36 -8.00 -33.28
CA GLU A 1 -24.12 -6.95 -32.52
C GLU A 1 -24.25 -7.32 -31.03
N MET A 2 -24.57 -8.58 -30.69
CA MET A 2 -24.74 -9.01 -29.28
C MET A 2 -23.47 -8.85 -28.45
N PHE A 3 -22.30 -9.20 -28.98
CA PHE A 3 -20.99 -9.04 -28.32
C PHE A 3 -20.64 -7.56 -28.08
N VAL A 4 -20.90 -6.69 -29.05
CA VAL A 4 -20.63 -5.24 -28.94
C VAL A 4 -21.51 -4.59 -27.88
N ASN A 5 -22.79 -5.01 -27.80
CA ASN A 5 -23.72 -4.49 -26.80
C ASN A 5 -23.38 -4.97 -25.39
N SER A 6 -22.95 -6.24 -25.23
CA SER A 6 -22.47 -6.77 -23.96
C SER A 6 -21.22 -6.02 -23.48
N TYR A 7 -20.25 -5.78 -24.38
CA TYR A 7 -19.03 -5.04 -24.07
C TYR A 7 -19.28 -3.58 -23.68
N LYS A 8 -20.20 -2.88 -24.41
CA LYS A 8 -20.62 -1.52 -24.08
C LYS A 8 -21.32 -1.44 -22.72
N SER A 9 -22.14 -2.44 -22.39
CA SER A 9 -22.80 -2.54 -21.09
C SER A 9 -21.79 -2.74 -19.96
N GLU A 10 -20.80 -3.61 -20.16
CA GLU A 10 -19.74 -3.86 -19.17
C GLU A 10 -18.88 -2.61 -18.94
N ILE A 11 -18.50 -1.90 -20.00
CA ILE A 11 -17.77 -0.61 -19.88
C ILE A 11 -18.60 0.43 -19.14
N GLY A 12 -19.89 0.52 -19.43
CA GLY A 12 -20.81 1.44 -18.75
C GLY A 12 -20.91 1.14 -17.25
N LEU A 13 -21.02 -0.12 -16.88
CA LEU A 13 -21.02 -0.56 -15.48
C LEU A 13 -19.69 -0.24 -14.77
N LEU A 14 -18.56 -0.49 -15.40
CA LEU A 14 -17.23 -0.18 -14.84
C LEU A 14 -17.04 1.33 -14.65
N ASN A 15 -17.48 2.16 -15.61
CA ASN A 15 -17.41 3.60 -15.46
C ASN A 15 -18.21 4.10 -14.26
N ASN A 16 -19.41 3.55 -14.04
CA ASN A 16 -20.25 3.88 -12.89
C ASN A 16 -19.59 3.47 -11.56
N VAL A 17 -18.83 2.37 -11.54
CA VAL A 17 -18.08 1.97 -10.35
C VAL A 17 -16.87 2.87 -10.15
N PHE A 18 -16.16 3.23 -11.22
CA PHE A 18 -14.94 4.03 -11.12
C PHE A 18 -15.15 5.45 -10.61
N ILE A 19 -16.34 6.01 -10.71
CA ILE A 19 -16.66 7.31 -10.10
C ILE A 19 -16.57 7.27 -8.56
N ARG A 20 -16.71 6.09 -7.95
CA ARG A 20 -16.62 5.88 -6.50
C ARG A 20 -15.19 5.80 -5.98
N PHE A 21 -14.21 5.72 -6.87
CA PHE A 21 -12.79 5.78 -6.48
C PHE A 21 -12.35 7.21 -6.24
N ASP A 22 -11.51 7.39 -5.22
CA ASP A 22 -10.80 8.64 -4.97
C ASP A 22 -9.35 8.34 -4.61
N VAL A 23 -8.48 9.32 -4.84
CA VAL A 23 -7.08 9.29 -4.41
C VAL A 23 -6.89 10.41 -3.41
N VAL A 24 -6.62 10.05 -2.18
CA VAL A 24 -6.45 10.99 -1.07
C VAL A 24 -5.01 11.05 -0.63
N GLU A 25 -4.62 12.18 -0.03
CA GLU A 25 -3.26 12.43 0.44
C GLU A 25 -3.26 13.24 1.75
N GLY A 26 -2.09 13.37 2.35
CA GLY A 26 -1.92 14.13 3.58
C GLY A 26 -2.73 13.54 4.74
N ASP A 27 -3.31 14.41 5.55
CA ASP A 27 -4.07 14.03 6.76
C ASP A 27 -5.30 13.17 6.46
N LEU A 28 -5.83 13.23 5.23
CA LEU A 28 -6.98 12.39 4.85
C LEU A 28 -6.66 10.89 4.88
N ILE A 29 -5.39 10.50 4.73
CA ILE A 29 -4.98 9.10 4.84
C ILE A 29 -5.35 8.55 6.22
N SER A 30 -5.05 9.27 7.29
CA SER A 30 -5.36 8.84 8.65
C SER A 30 -6.86 8.65 8.89
N LYS A 31 -7.71 9.47 8.25
CA LYS A 31 -9.17 9.34 8.31
C LYS A 31 -9.62 7.96 7.84
N PHE A 32 -9.08 7.51 6.70
CA PHE A 32 -9.51 6.24 6.09
C PHE A 32 -8.79 5.00 6.64
N TYR A 33 -7.94 5.17 7.65
CA TYR A 33 -7.49 4.08 8.50
C TYR A 33 -8.44 3.80 9.67
N LYS A 34 -9.28 4.75 10.07
CA LYS A 34 -10.20 4.59 11.21
C LYS A 34 -11.35 3.64 10.87
N ALA A 35 -11.56 2.63 11.71
CA ALA A 35 -12.63 1.64 11.56
C ALA A 35 -14.03 2.28 11.41
N SER A 36 -14.28 3.40 12.10
CA SER A 36 -15.54 4.13 12.00
C SER A 36 -15.89 4.61 10.57
N ASN A 37 -14.90 4.65 9.67
CA ASN A 37 -15.11 5.01 8.26
C ASN A 37 -15.20 3.78 7.33
N TYR A 38 -15.18 2.55 7.86
CA TYR A 38 -15.35 1.33 7.07
C TYR A 38 -16.83 1.00 6.92
N TYR A 39 -17.22 0.47 5.77
CA TYR A 39 -18.55 -0.09 5.54
C TYR A 39 -18.89 -1.15 6.59
N SER A 40 -17.93 -2.02 6.90
CA SER A 40 -18.01 -2.99 8.00
C SER A 40 -16.69 -2.99 8.77
N GLU A 41 -16.77 -2.85 10.09
CA GLU A 41 -15.60 -2.82 10.98
C GLU A 41 -14.99 -4.21 11.25
N SER A 42 -15.71 -5.28 10.91
CA SER A 42 -15.33 -6.66 11.25
C SER A 42 -15.19 -7.60 10.05
N SER A 43 -15.52 -7.14 8.84
CA SER A 43 -15.56 -8.00 7.65
C SER A 43 -14.43 -7.72 6.68
N GLY A 44 -13.99 -8.76 5.98
CA GLY A 44 -12.94 -8.70 4.98
C GLY A 44 -11.56 -8.37 5.54
N THR A 45 -10.60 -8.18 4.68
CA THR A 45 -9.24 -7.76 5.06
C THR A 45 -9.23 -6.34 5.63
N LEU A 46 -10.15 -5.47 5.18
CA LEU A 46 -10.31 -4.13 5.71
C LEU A 46 -10.68 -4.15 7.19
N GLY A 47 -11.69 -4.96 7.57
CA GLY A 47 -12.12 -5.13 8.95
C GLY A 47 -11.07 -5.81 9.84
N ASN A 48 -10.13 -6.55 9.27
CA ASN A 48 -9.04 -7.23 9.98
C ASN A 48 -7.72 -6.44 10.00
N SER A 49 -7.72 -5.19 9.50
CA SER A 49 -6.52 -4.34 9.52
C SER A 49 -6.05 -4.07 10.95
N CYS A 50 -4.79 -4.39 11.27
CA CYS A 50 -4.18 -4.11 12.57
C CYS A 50 -4.06 -2.60 12.85
N MET A 51 -4.10 -1.75 11.81
CA MET A 51 -3.96 -0.31 11.90
C MET A 51 -5.28 0.43 12.15
N LYS A 52 -6.44 -0.24 12.12
CA LYS A 52 -7.77 0.40 12.13
C LYS A 52 -8.13 1.19 13.40
N TYR A 53 -7.46 0.93 14.51
CA TYR A 53 -7.69 1.60 15.80
C TYR A 53 -6.51 2.48 16.22
N LYS A 54 -5.48 2.60 15.37
CA LYS A 54 -4.32 3.43 15.72
C LYS A 54 -4.69 4.92 15.68
N PRO A 55 -4.16 5.72 16.59
CA PRO A 55 -4.29 7.18 16.56
C PRO A 55 -3.73 7.79 15.28
N SER A 56 -4.18 8.99 14.90
CA SER A 56 -3.79 9.64 13.65
C SER A 56 -2.29 9.89 13.52
N TYR A 57 -1.60 10.17 14.61
CA TYR A 57 -0.16 10.44 14.60
C TYR A 57 0.71 9.24 14.15
N TYR A 58 0.18 8.02 14.17
CA TYR A 58 0.86 6.86 13.57
C TYR A 58 1.03 6.99 12.05
N PHE A 59 0.25 7.84 11.42
CA PHE A 59 0.24 8.05 9.98
C PHE A 59 0.91 9.35 9.56
N ASP A 60 1.61 10.03 10.48
CA ASP A 60 2.27 11.30 10.21
C ASP A 60 3.29 11.20 9.08
N ILE A 61 4.01 10.08 8.98
CA ILE A 61 4.95 9.84 7.89
C ILE A 61 4.26 9.87 6.51
N TYR A 62 2.98 9.44 6.44
CA TYR A 62 2.20 9.52 5.20
C TYR A 62 1.73 10.95 4.94
N ALA A 63 1.23 11.61 5.98
CA ALA A 63 0.71 12.96 5.89
C ALA A 63 1.78 13.99 5.49
N LYS A 64 3.00 13.81 5.99
CA LYS A 64 4.13 14.71 5.74
C LYS A 64 4.83 14.48 4.38
N ASN A 65 4.50 13.38 3.67
CA ASN A 65 5.10 13.05 2.37
C ASN A 65 4.04 12.85 1.26
N PRO A 66 3.13 13.82 1.03
CA PRO A 66 2.02 13.64 0.09
C PRO A 66 2.45 13.47 -1.37
N GLU A 67 3.65 13.95 -1.73
CA GLU A 67 4.22 13.76 -3.07
C GLU A 67 4.67 12.31 -3.33
N LYS A 68 4.95 11.55 -2.27
CA LYS A 68 5.41 10.15 -2.33
C LYS A 68 4.33 9.15 -1.96
N ILE A 69 3.42 9.53 -1.06
CA ILE A 69 2.47 8.60 -0.45
C ILE A 69 1.05 9.14 -0.59
N LYS A 70 0.22 8.36 -1.26
CA LYS A 70 -1.21 8.61 -1.40
C LYS A 70 -1.99 7.35 -1.00
N MET A 71 -3.29 7.45 -0.95
CA MET A 71 -4.16 6.31 -0.72
C MET A 71 -5.29 6.31 -1.74
N VAL A 72 -5.47 5.17 -2.40
CA VAL A 72 -6.64 4.88 -3.22
C VAL A 72 -7.74 4.34 -2.31
N ILE A 73 -8.93 4.88 -2.43
CA ILE A 73 -10.11 4.44 -1.69
C ILE A 73 -11.26 4.13 -2.65
N LEU A 74 -12.11 3.19 -2.26
CA LEU A 74 -13.38 2.90 -2.90
C LEU A 74 -14.50 3.20 -1.91
N TYR A 75 -15.28 4.23 -2.18
CA TYR A 75 -16.45 4.56 -1.39
C TYR A 75 -17.55 3.48 -1.53
N ASP A 76 -18.42 3.37 -0.53
CA ASP A 76 -19.64 2.56 -0.60
C ASP A 76 -20.63 3.10 -1.64
N GLU A 77 -21.80 2.46 -1.76
CA GLU A 77 -22.83 2.80 -2.75
C GLU A 77 -23.78 3.89 -2.28
N ASP A 78 -23.74 4.25 -0.99
CA ASP A 78 -24.66 5.20 -0.37
C ASP A 78 -24.16 6.66 -0.46
N GLY A 79 -23.09 6.90 -1.23
CA GLY A 79 -22.53 8.24 -1.42
C GLY A 79 -23.31 9.07 -2.43
N GLN A 80 -22.93 10.34 -2.50
CA GLN A 80 -23.53 11.33 -3.38
C GLN A 80 -22.47 12.09 -4.17
N ILE A 81 -22.87 12.65 -5.31
CA ILE A 81 -22.00 13.54 -6.07
C ILE A 81 -22.09 14.94 -5.46
N SER A 82 -20.94 15.45 -4.99
CA SER A 82 -20.77 16.82 -4.52
C SER A 82 -19.55 17.42 -5.21
N ASP A 83 -19.70 18.63 -5.76
CA ASP A 83 -18.66 19.35 -6.50
C ASP A 83 -18.04 18.49 -7.63
N GLY A 84 -18.87 17.75 -8.33
CA GLY A 84 -18.45 16.88 -9.44
C GLY A 84 -17.70 15.61 -9.03
N LYS A 85 -17.59 15.32 -7.74
CA LYS A 85 -16.94 14.11 -7.20
C LYS A 85 -17.91 13.30 -6.37
N TYR A 86 -17.80 11.97 -6.49
CA TYR A 86 -18.52 11.06 -5.61
C TYR A 86 -17.89 11.10 -4.22
N LYS A 87 -18.70 11.20 -3.19
CA LYS A 87 -18.29 11.23 -1.79
C LYS A 87 -19.22 10.38 -0.94
N SER A 88 -18.63 9.65 -0.03
CA SER A 88 -19.34 8.97 1.06
C SER A 88 -18.54 9.10 2.37
N ASN A 89 -19.18 8.80 3.47
CA ASN A 89 -18.51 8.70 4.78
C ASN A 89 -17.88 7.32 5.01
N LYS A 90 -18.22 6.34 4.18
CA LYS A 90 -17.78 4.94 4.31
C LYS A 90 -17.00 4.50 3.10
N ILE A 91 -16.00 3.63 3.35
CA ILE A 91 -15.21 2.98 2.29
C ILE A 91 -15.40 1.47 2.32
N MET A 92 -15.39 0.88 1.12
CA MET A 92 -15.40 -0.57 0.90
C MET A 92 -13.99 -1.15 0.86
N ALA A 93 -13.03 -0.36 0.40
CA ALA A 93 -11.64 -0.80 0.29
C ALA A 93 -10.68 0.39 0.24
N ARG A 94 -9.40 0.11 0.54
CA ARG A 94 -8.29 1.05 0.42
C ARG A 94 -6.99 0.35 0.07
N ALA A 95 -6.07 1.08 -0.57
CA ALA A 95 -4.69 0.66 -0.79
C ALA A 95 -3.76 1.88 -0.75
N LEU A 96 -2.56 1.76 -0.22
CA LEU A 96 -1.55 2.80 -0.38
C LEU A 96 -1.10 2.87 -1.84
N LEU A 97 -0.76 4.05 -2.29
CA LEU A 97 -0.23 4.32 -3.62
C LEU A 97 1.09 5.07 -3.46
N TRP A 98 2.17 4.42 -3.89
CA TRP A 98 3.53 4.89 -3.74
C TRP A 98 4.04 5.49 -5.03
N ASN A 99 4.60 6.70 -4.95
CA ASN A 99 5.35 7.33 -6.04
C ASN A 99 6.84 7.03 -5.82
N THR A 100 7.36 6.06 -6.54
CA THR A 100 8.73 5.56 -6.37
C THR A 100 9.77 6.51 -6.96
N ASP A 101 11.01 6.39 -6.51
CA ASP A 101 12.14 7.17 -7.05
C ASP A 101 12.48 6.77 -8.49
N GLN A 102 12.03 5.61 -8.93
CA GLN A 102 12.15 5.12 -10.30
C GLN A 102 11.09 5.70 -11.25
N GLY A 103 10.15 6.52 -10.71
CA GLY A 103 9.10 7.17 -11.49
C GLY A 103 7.85 6.33 -11.73
N ASP A 104 7.77 5.14 -11.15
CA ASP A 104 6.59 4.30 -11.22
C ASP A 104 5.62 4.59 -10.06
N MET A 105 4.32 4.60 -10.36
CA MET A 105 3.27 4.56 -9.35
C MET A 105 2.94 3.11 -9.03
N VAL A 106 3.05 2.74 -7.75
CA VAL A 106 2.87 1.35 -7.27
C VAL A 106 1.78 1.29 -6.24
N MET A 107 0.71 0.57 -6.54
CA MET A 107 -0.38 0.32 -5.61
C MET A 107 -0.06 -0.89 -4.74
N ASP A 108 -0.07 -0.69 -3.43
CA ASP A 108 0.23 -1.70 -2.42
C ASP A 108 -0.93 -2.67 -2.20
N ARG A 109 -0.81 -3.49 -1.17
CA ARG A 109 -1.84 -4.43 -0.73
C ARG A 109 -3.19 -3.74 -0.58
N ILE A 110 -4.21 -4.36 -1.13
CA ILE A 110 -5.58 -3.88 -1.09
C ILE A 110 -6.27 -4.48 0.14
N TYR A 111 -6.72 -3.62 1.02
CA TYR A 111 -7.59 -3.98 2.14
C TYR A 111 -9.03 -3.74 1.74
N SER A 112 -9.84 -4.79 1.66
CA SER A 112 -11.19 -4.77 1.10
C SER A 112 -12.23 -5.39 2.04
N TYR A 113 -13.46 -4.96 1.88
CA TYR A 113 -14.62 -5.58 2.49
C TYR A 113 -14.96 -6.91 1.82
N GLN A 114 -14.80 -7.00 0.49
CA GLN A 114 -15.12 -8.17 -0.33
C GLN A 114 -14.00 -8.43 -1.34
N ASP A 115 -13.81 -9.70 -1.73
CA ASP A 115 -12.76 -10.09 -2.68
C ASP A 115 -12.95 -9.46 -4.07
N LYS A 116 -14.21 -9.24 -4.50
CA LYS A 116 -14.50 -8.54 -5.76
C LYS A 116 -13.92 -7.13 -5.82
N ASP A 117 -13.76 -6.46 -4.68
CA ASP A 117 -13.21 -5.10 -4.63
C ASP A 117 -11.73 -5.09 -5.01
N VAL A 118 -11.00 -6.18 -4.75
CA VAL A 118 -9.60 -6.35 -5.17
C VAL A 118 -9.47 -6.26 -6.69
N GLU A 119 -10.34 -6.94 -7.43
CA GLU A 119 -10.32 -6.91 -8.89
C GLU A 119 -10.70 -5.51 -9.44
N LEU A 120 -11.59 -4.80 -8.78
CA LEU A 120 -11.92 -3.41 -9.14
C LEU A 120 -10.71 -2.49 -8.97
N PHE A 121 -9.93 -2.65 -7.89
CA PHE A 121 -8.69 -1.90 -7.66
C PHE A 121 -7.64 -2.20 -8.72
N LYS A 122 -7.44 -3.46 -9.09
CA LYS A 122 -6.51 -3.84 -10.16
C LYS A 122 -6.88 -3.19 -11.49
N ARG A 123 -8.16 -3.24 -11.88
CA ARG A 123 -8.68 -2.57 -13.08
C ARG A 123 -8.54 -1.05 -13.01
N PHE A 124 -8.72 -0.47 -11.81
CA PHE A 124 -8.51 0.96 -11.60
C PHE A 124 -7.03 1.34 -11.73
N ALA A 125 -6.11 0.53 -11.21
CA ALA A 125 -4.68 0.70 -11.40
C ALA A 125 -4.28 0.60 -12.88
N GLU A 126 -4.80 -0.40 -13.60
CA GLU A 126 -4.57 -0.56 -15.04
C GLU A 126 -5.02 0.67 -15.83
N LYS A 127 -6.23 1.17 -15.55
CA LYS A 127 -6.77 2.37 -16.20
C LYS A 127 -5.88 3.60 -15.98
N ASN A 128 -5.23 3.71 -14.82
CA ASN A 128 -4.37 4.84 -14.46
C ASN A 128 -2.90 4.62 -14.80
N GLY A 129 -2.56 3.46 -15.35
CA GLY A 129 -1.18 3.17 -15.73
C GLY A 129 -0.28 2.83 -14.55
N TRP A 130 -0.82 2.32 -13.42
CA TRP A 130 -0.08 1.98 -12.21
C TRP A 130 0.29 0.51 -12.15
N TRP A 131 1.37 0.22 -11.46
CA TRP A 131 1.69 -1.14 -11.04
C TRP A 131 0.83 -1.52 -9.84
N CYS A 132 0.46 -2.78 -9.70
CA CYS A 132 -0.21 -3.29 -8.51
C CYS A 132 0.33 -4.66 -8.12
N LYS A 133 0.06 -5.10 -6.90
CA LYS A 133 0.45 -6.43 -6.44
C LYS A 133 -0.34 -7.50 -7.20
N LYS A 134 0.36 -8.56 -7.63
CA LYS A 134 -0.25 -9.75 -8.24
C LYS A 134 -1.10 -10.49 -7.21
N THR A 135 -0.50 -10.75 -6.04
CA THR A 135 -1.14 -11.41 -4.90
C THR A 135 -1.29 -10.44 -3.74
N GLN A 136 -2.27 -10.66 -2.88
CA GLN A 136 -2.54 -9.79 -1.72
C GLN A 136 -1.86 -10.29 -0.42
N ASP A 137 -0.76 -11.02 -0.57
CA ASP A 137 0.12 -11.48 0.51
C ASP A 137 1.27 -10.49 0.78
N SER A 138 2.25 -10.91 1.57
CA SER A 138 3.47 -10.14 1.87
C SER A 138 4.51 -10.18 0.77
N GLU A 139 4.35 -11.01 -0.28
CA GLU A 139 5.31 -11.08 -1.37
C GLU A 139 5.27 -9.82 -2.24
N CYS A 140 6.45 -9.40 -2.72
CA CYS A 140 6.61 -8.19 -3.54
C CYS A 140 6.45 -8.47 -5.04
N ASN A 141 5.42 -9.22 -5.42
CA ASN A 141 5.12 -9.54 -6.80
C ASN A 141 4.20 -8.49 -7.42
N PHE A 142 4.73 -7.70 -8.35
CA PHE A 142 3.95 -6.68 -9.04
C PHE A 142 3.60 -7.12 -10.46
N ILE A 143 2.40 -6.75 -10.90
CA ILE A 143 1.96 -6.87 -12.28
C ILE A 143 1.93 -5.49 -12.93
N SER A 144 2.23 -5.47 -14.24
CA SER A 144 2.22 -4.25 -15.03
C SER A 144 0.80 -3.74 -15.27
N GLN A 145 0.75 -2.50 -15.73
CA GLN A 145 -0.43 -1.77 -16.17
C GLN A 145 -1.29 -2.49 -17.23
N ARG A 146 -0.76 -3.53 -17.89
CA ARG A 146 -1.42 -4.26 -18.98
C ARG A 146 -1.61 -5.74 -18.67
N GLY A 147 -1.58 -6.11 -17.39
CA GLY A 147 -1.64 -7.51 -16.98
C GLY A 147 -0.38 -8.33 -17.34
N GLU A 148 0.67 -7.68 -17.84
CA GLU A 148 1.95 -8.35 -18.10
C GLU A 148 2.61 -8.67 -16.76
N GLU A 149 2.84 -9.95 -16.50
CA GLU A 149 3.61 -10.35 -15.33
C GLU A 149 5.03 -9.83 -15.44
N ASN A 150 5.46 -9.06 -14.47
CA ASN A 150 6.87 -8.73 -14.37
C ASN A 150 7.62 -9.97 -13.88
N LYS A 151 8.28 -10.67 -14.80
CA LYS A 151 9.10 -11.85 -14.50
C LYS A 151 10.36 -11.53 -13.69
N LYS A 152 10.67 -10.24 -13.50
CA LYS A 152 11.77 -9.78 -12.66
C LYS A 152 11.17 -8.99 -11.50
N VAL A 153 11.52 -9.38 -10.29
CA VAL A 153 11.22 -8.59 -9.09
C VAL A 153 11.81 -7.19 -9.32
N LYS A 154 10.95 -6.19 -9.43
CA LYS A 154 11.41 -4.81 -9.46
C LYS A 154 11.71 -4.37 -8.02
N TYR A 155 12.89 -3.81 -7.84
CA TYR A 155 13.26 -3.16 -6.61
C TYR A 155 12.93 -1.68 -6.72
N TYR A 156 12.18 -1.20 -5.75
CA TYR A 156 11.77 0.19 -5.67
C TYR A 156 12.32 0.85 -4.42
N THR A 157 12.63 2.12 -4.53
CA THR A 157 12.94 3.00 -3.40
C THR A 157 11.98 4.17 -3.35
N ILE A 158 11.78 4.70 -2.15
CA ILE A 158 10.95 5.85 -1.88
C ILE A 158 11.72 6.75 -0.93
N SER A 159 12.26 7.86 -1.44
CA SER A 159 12.95 8.87 -0.65
C SER A 159 11.93 9.79 0.00
N LEU A 160 11.85 9.76 1.31
CA LEU A 160 10.99 10.59 2.12
C LEU A 160 11.69 11.89 2.49
N LYS A 161 10.96 13.00 2.51
CA LYS A 161 11.47 14.31 2.98
C LYS A 161 11.39 14.41 4.49
N GLU A 162 10.27 13.99 5.05
CA GLU A 162 9.97 14.05 6.46
C GLU A 162 9.82 12.62 6.99
N PHE A 163 10.83 12.12 7.69
CA PHE A 163 10.89 10.73 8.15
C PHE A 163 11.23 10.58 9.63
N ASP A 164 11.58 11.68 10.30
CA ASP A 164 11.77 11.69 11.75
C ASP A 164 10.41 11.85 12.44
N THR A 165 9.76 10.72 12.67
CA THR A 165 8.48 10.62 13.35
C THR A 165 8.58 9.71 14.56
N GLU A 166 7.81 10.00 15.62
CA GLU A 166 7.84 9.20 16.86
C GLU A 166 7.24 7.81 16.66
N TYR A 167 6.24 7.70 15.78
CA TYR A 167 5.53 6.45 15.50
C TYR A 167 5.52 6.15 14.01
N TYR A 168 5.48 4.86 13.69
CA TYR A 168 5.48 4.38 12.33
C TYR A 168 4.33 3.40 12.11
N PRO A 169 3.61 3.50 10.97
CA PRO A 169 2.56 2.56 10.64
C PRO A 169 3.18 1.23 10.18
N TYR A 170 2.42 0.15 10.30
CA TYR A 170 2.78 -1.11 9.66
C TYR A 170 2.72 -0.98 8.13
N VAL A 171 3.77 -1.42 7.45
CA VAL A 171 3.91 -1.38 5.98
C VAL A 171 4.05 -2.79 5.43
N ASP A 172 3.20 -3.17 4.48
CA ASP A 172 3.20 -4.52 3.91
C ASP A 172 4.34 -4.75 2.91
N THR A 173 4.60 -3.79 2.03
CA THR A 173 5.47 -3.99 0.87
C THR A 173 6.83 -3.32 1.01
N PHE A 174 6.86 -2.05 1.45
CA PHE A 174 8.10 -1.29 1.61
C PHE A 174 8.64 -1.45 3.03
N ALA A 175 8.98 -2.70 3.38
CA ALA A 175 9.31 -3.10 4.74
C ALA A 175 10.77 -2.85 5.16
N TYR A 176 11.60 -2.34 4.26
CA TYR A 176 12.99 -2.00 4.56
C TYR A 176 13.17 -0.49 4.62
N PHE A 177 13.81 -0.01 5.67
CA PHE A 177 13.98 1.40 5.94
C PHE A 177 15.43 1.75 6.23
N ASP A 178 15.92 2.78 5.57
CA ASP A 178 17.18 3.45 5.91
C ASP A 178 16.87 4.69 6.78
N PRO A 179 17.02 4.60 8.09
CA PRO A 179 16.66 5.70 8.99
C PRO A 179 17.63 6.89 8.90
N LYS A 180 18.81 6.71 8.30
CA LYS A 180 19.78 7.79 8.13
C LYS A 180 19.42 8.70 6.96
N ASN A 181 18.90 8.11 5.89
CA ASN A 181 18.61 8.83 4.66
C ASN A 181 17.10 8.96 4.38
N GLY A 182 16.24 8.35 5.21
CA GLY A 182 14.79 8.41 5.03
C GLY A 182 14.30 7.64 3.81
N ILE A 183 14.91 6.51 3.47
CA ILE A 183 14.58 5.75 2.27
C ILE A 183 13.85 4.46 2.65
N LEU A 184 12.65 4.26 2.11
CA LEU A 184 11.94 2.99 2.14
C LEU A 184 12.27 2.16 0.91
N SER A 185 12.30 0.83 1.05
CA SER A 185 12.50 -0.11 -0.06
C SER A 185 11.67 -1.38 0.12
N ASN A 186 11.32 -2.01 -1.00
CA ASN A 186 10.71 -3.33 -1.02
C ASN A 186 11.76 -4.47 -1.01
N SER A 187 13.04 -4.16 -0.85
CA SER A 187 14.14 -5.12 -0.76
C SER A 187 15.21 -4.63 0.21
N GLN A 188 15.85 -5.57 0.90
CA GLN A 188 16.88 -5.29 1.90
C GLN A 188 18.14 -4.63 1.34
N GLY A 189 18.43 -4.82 0.07
CA GLY A 189 19.60 -4.19 -0.56
C GLY A 189 19.44 -4.09 -2.06
N LEU A 190 19.63 -2.90 -2.56
CA LEU A 190 19.71 -2.65 -3.98
C LEU A 190 21.08 -3.06 -4.53
N THR A 191 22.11 -3.01 -3.68
CA THR A 191 23.46 -3.50 -3.95
C THR A 191 24.08 -4.09 -2.69
N ASP A 192 25.08 -4.97 -2.82
CA ASP A 192 25.79 -5.55 -1.66
C ASP A 192 26.48 -4.51 -0.76
N LYS A 193 26.72 -3.30 -1.27
CA LYS A 193 27.31 -2.19 -0.50
C LYS A 193 26.30 -1.49 0.42
N ASP A 194 25.00 -1.62 0.13
CA ASP A 194 23.95 -0.87 0.85
C ASP A 194 23.26 -1.71 1.94
N LYS A 195 23.56 -3.02 2.03
CA LYS A 195 22.93 -3.94 3.00
C LYS A 195 23.08 -3.51 4.45
N SER A 196 24.18 -2.83 4.79
CA SER A 196 24.46 -2.39 6.16
C SER A 196 23.60 -1.21 6.63
N ASN A 197 22.96 -0.48 5.72
CA ASN A 197 22.21 0.73 6.02
C ASN A 197 20.71 0.49 6.17
N TYR A 198 20.18 -0.62 5.60
CA TYR A 198 18.77 -0.94 5.65
C TYR A 198 18.45 -1.86 6.81
N THR A 199 17.56 -1.42 7.67
CA THR A 199 16.97 -2.25 8.70
C THR A 199 15.61 -2.72 8.25
N HIS A 200 15.24 -3.95 8.59
CA HIS A 200 13.88 -4.43 8.37
C HIS A 200 12.93 -3.57 9.21
N TYR A 201 12.04 -2.85 8.52
CA TYR A 201 11.03 -2.04 9.15
C TYR A 201 9.92 -2.97 9.67
N MET A 202 10.00 -3.34 10.93
CA MET A 202 8.88 -3.94 11.62
C MET A 202 8.31 -2.90 12.58
N SER A 203 7.13 -2.37 12.29
CA SER A 203 6.42 -1.67 13.34
C SER A 203 5.91 -2.71 14.34
N ASN A 204 6.36 -2.60 15.57
CA ASN A 204 5.74 -3.29 16.68
C ASN A 204 4.27 -2.86 16.81
N THR A 205 3.47 -3.64 17.52
CA THR A 205 2.06 -3.30 17.81
C THR A 205 1.90 -2.00 18.57
N ASP A 206 2.96 -1.51 19.24
CA ASP A 206 3.03 -0.23 19.93
C ASP A 206 3.50 0.93 19.03
N GLY A 207 3.84 0.67 17.76
CA GLY A 207 4.29 1.68 16.79
C GLY A 207 5.77 2.04 16.88
N THR A 208 6.52 1.38 17.73
CA THR A 208 7.98 1.53 17.75
C THR A 208 8.57 0.76 16.56
N ILE A 209 9.65 1.29 15.97
CA ILE A 209 10.42 0.54 14.98
C ILE A 209 11.20 -0.54 15.75
N ALA A 210 10.83 -1.80 15.54
CA ALA A 210 11.72 -2.89 15.88
C ALA A 210 12.84 -2.92 14.82
N MET A 211 13.96 -2.30 15.13
CA MET A 211 15.19 -2.50 14.36
C MET A 211 15.67 -3.92 14.64
N THR A 212 15.22 -4.90 13.87
CA THR A 212 15.92 -6.18 13.80
C THR A 212 17.18 -5.94 12.98
N ARG A 213 18.30 -5.68 13.65
CA ARG A 213 19.60 -5.96 13.05
C ARG A 213 19.59 -7.47 12.78
N TYR A 214 19.65 -7.85 11.52
CA TYR A 214 20.18 -9.16 11.19
C TYR A 214 21.61 -9.14 11.73
N MET A 215 21.85 -9.82 12.84
CA MET A 215 23.18 -10.27 13.17
C MET A 215 23.51 -11.27 12.07
N ASP A 216 24.45 -10.93 11.21
CA ASP A 216 25.13 -11.91 10.38
C ASP A 216 25.59 -13.00 11.37
N GLY A 217 25.01 -14.17 11.24
CA GLY A 217 25.40 -15.34 12.00
C GLY A 217 26.72 -15.85 11.44
N ASP A 218 27.81 -15.19 11.78
CA ASP A 218 29.12 -15.85 11.82
C ASP A 218 29.09 -16.74 13.04
N GLY A 219 28.46 -17.88 12.91
CA GLY A 219 28.65 -19.02 13.76
C GLY A 219 29.96 -19.68 13.38
N ASP A 220 31.02 -19.21 13.93
CA ASP A 220 32.24 -20.03 14.07
C ASP A 220 31.89 -21.17 15.02
N ASP A 221 31.45 -22.28 14.44
CA ASP A 221 31.49 -23.59 15.08
C ASP A 221 32.97 -23.95 15.24
N GLU A 222 33.60 -23.49 16.35
CA GLU A 222 34.82 -24.10 16.83
C GLU A 222 34.43 -25.50 17.33
N ASP A 223 34.68 -26.49 16.50
CA ASP A 223 34.82 -27.89 16.90
C ASP A 223 35.95 -28.04 17.91
N ASP A 224 35.63 -28.03 19.18
CA ASP A 224 36.50 -28.50 20.25
C ASP A 224 36.46 -30.04 20.29
N ASP A 225 37.30 -30.66 19.48
CA ASP A 225 37.75 -32.03 19.69
C ASP A 225 38.75 -32.05 20.89
N ASN A 226 38.29 -32.64 22.01
CA ASN A 226 39.13 -33.32 23.00
C ASN A 226 38.32 -34.34 23.81
#